data_78371e9768bfee75bf87b8b35870f0ff
#
_entry.id   78371e9768bfee75bf87b8b35870f0ff
#
_cell.length_a   1.000
_cell.length_b   1.000
_cell.length_c   1.000
_cell.angle_alpha   90.00
_cell.angle_beta   90.00
_cell.angle_gamma   90.00
#
_symmetry.space_group_name_H-M   'P 1'
#
loop_
_entity.id
_entity.type
_entity.pdbx_description
1 polymer ?
#
loop_
_entity_poly.entity_id
_entity_poly.type
_entity_poly.pdbx_seq_one_letter_code
_entity_poly.pdbx_strand_id
1 'polypeptide(L)'
;DNQKHSPYNMAQIVYGHALGLDSGKDNLAGIPFSAKECVFSSQLQLLAYRMVGIPAAIDHVPYWADMNGFHEWTVVMDTKNKDILAGQIEMKNAPKVYRRTYSINPIPVPEKDEYIPPFFTTPFNRDVTNKYLHTSDITVTATVPVQARHAYLAIFNGRELRVVDWSDVQQGKAHFHAMGPNIVYFPIYFEKEYQRNFTYPFILRANGTTVTLRPDTTRRQTLTLTRKYPLHHNKVYHGNALVGARFQASNDPTFQNPVTIHRVTHNPNMQPVIVPVDTTQKYRYWRFNHTKIVELAEWRFKDNRGQNLTGKSIDPEGRGARLTNIFDNDPLSHGRISHRLVVDFGHPVSVSEIIYLPRNDANGVYPGNEYELFYFDLGGWQSLGCK
;
A
#
# COMPACT_ATOMS: atom_id res chain seq x y z
N ASP A 1 -41.24 -10.81 -1.26
CA ASP A 1 -40.99 -9.39 -0.92
C ASP A 1 -40.28 -9.14 0.42
N ASN A 2 -40.03 -10.16 1.22
CA ASN A 2 -39.34 -10.02 2.51
C ASN A 2 -37.81 -9.73 2.38
N GLN A 3 -37.24 -9.80 1.19
CA GLN A 3 -35.82 -9.51 1.01
C GLN A 3 -35.47 -8.00 1.00
N LYS A 4 -36.43 -7.13 0.64
CA LYS A 4 -36.20 -5.69 0.57
C LYS A 4 -35.98 -5.01 1.94
N HIS A 5 -36.50 -5.61 3.01
CA HIS A 5 -36.45 -5.07 4.36
C HIS A 5 -35.57 -5.91 5.32
N SER A 6 -34.72 -6.77 4.79
CA SER A 6 -33.77 -7.49 5.67
C SER A 6 -32.83 -6.50 6.38
N PRO A 7 -32.40 -6.76 7.61
CA PRO A 7 -31.44 -5.91 8.31
C PRO A 7 -30.16 -5.66 7.50
N TYR A 8 -29.73 -6.65 6.70
CA TYR A 8 -28.58 -6.50 5.81
C TYR A 8 -28.82 -5.44 4.72
N ASN A 9 -29.98 -5.48 4.04
CA ASN A 9 -30.32 -4.49 3.01
C ASN A 9 -30.51 -3.09 3.62
N MET A 10 -31.09 -2.99 4.82
CA MET A 10 -31.21 -1.72 5.54
C MET A 10 -29.83 -1.14 5.87
N ALA A 11 -28.88 -1.97 6.32
CA ALA A 11 -27.52 -1.52 6.59
C ALA A 11 -26.82 -1.03 5.29
N GLN A 12 -27.04 -1.69 4.15
CA GLN A 12 -26.49 -1.24 2.87
C GLN A 12 -27.09 0.09 2.40
N ILE A 13 -28.39 0.31 2.66
CA ILE A 13 -29.05 1.59 2.37
C ILE A 13 -28.45 2.70 3.24
N VAL A 14 -28.33 2.48 4.56
CA VAL A 14 -27.71 3.45 5.48
C VAL A 14 -26.27 3.75 5.07
N TYR A 15 -25.51 2.73 4.72
CA TYR A 15 -24.14 2.87 4.24
C TYR A 15 -24.08 3.63 2.91
N GLY A 16 -24.97 3.31 1.96
CA GLY A 16 -25.09 4.00 0.68
C GLY A 16 -25.39 5.47 0.84
N HIS A 17 -26.36 5.82 1.67
CA HIS A 17 -26.70 7.21 2.01
C HIS A 17 -25.50 7.93 2.65
N ALA A 18 -24.87 7.31 3.64
CA ALA A 18 -23.71 7.89 4.31
C ALA A 18 -22.53 8.17 3.34
N LEU A 19 -22.38 7.35 2.30
CA LEU A 19 -21.37 7.57 1.25
C LEU A 19 -21.83 8.52 0.14
N GLY A 20 -23.07 9.02 0.16
CA GLY A 20 -23.62 9.83 -0.91
C GLY A 20 -23.69 9.09 -2.26
N LEU A 21 -23.86 7.76 -2.22
CA LEU A 21 -24.00 6.91 -3.40
C LEU A 21 -25.40 6.98 -4.00
N ASP A 22 -26.40 7.40 -3.21
CA ASP A 22 -27.72 7.74 -3.70
C ASP A 22 -27.76 9.22 -4.07
N SER A 23 -27.81 9.44 -5.37
CA SER A 23 -28.12 10.69 -6.05
C SER A 23 -28.07 11.98 -5.20
N GLY A 24 -26.90 12.54 -5.11
CA GLY A 24 -26.73 13.98 -5.00
C GLY A 24 -27.29 14.67 -3.78
N LYS A 25 -26.43 15.27 -3.06
CA LYS A 25 -26.50 16.53 -2.33
C LYS A 25 -26.42 16.56 -0.83
N ASP A 26 -26.74 15.52 -0.06
CA ASP A 26 -26.71 15.71 1.39
C ASP A 26 -25.56 14.93 2.04
N ASN A 27 -24.47 15.67 2.29
CA ASN A 27 -23.43 15.25 3.21
C ASN A 27 -24.03 15.10 4.61
N LEU A 28 -23.99 13.92 5.19
CA LEU A 28 -24.20 13.75 6.61
C LEU A 28 -23.20 14.63 7.38
N ALA A 29 -23.69 15.76 7.83
CA ALA A 29 -23.10 16.64 8.85
C ALA A 29 -21.57 16.81 8.76
N GLY A 30 -21.07 17.52 7.78
CA GLY A 30 -19.73 18.14 7.86
C GLY A 30 -18.53 17.20 7.96
N ILE A 31 -18.69 15.90 7.69
CA ILE A 31 -17.57 14.97 7.59
C ILE A 31 -16.94 15.17 6.23
N PRO A 32 -15.69 15.70 6.16
CA PRO A 32 -15.01 15.89 4.89
C PRO A 32 -14.89 14.53 4.20
N PHE A 33 -15.44 14.43 2.99
CA PHE A 33 -15.54 13.19 2.22
C PHE A 33 -14.19 12.79 1.58
N SER A 34 -13.12 12.72 2.40
CA SER A 34 -11.98 11.85 2.13
C SER A 34 -12.30 10.37 2.34
N ALA A 35 -13.59 10.07 2.41
CA ALA A 35 -14.23 8.78 2.72
C ALA A 35 -13.93 7.63 1.75
N LYS A 36 -12.93 7.77 0.90
CA LYS A 36 -12.48 6.71 -0.02
C LYS A 36 -11.30 5.92 0.53
N GLU A 37 -10.92 6.19 1.76
CA GLU A 37 -9.92 5.39 2.46
C GLU A 37 -10.57 4.18 3.13
N CYS A 38 -9.91 3.03 3.07
CA CYS A 38 -10.44 1.78 3.60
C CYS A 38 -10.84 1.89 5.07
N VAL A 39 -10.09 2.64 5.88
CA VAL A 39 -10.36 2.86 7.31
C VAL A 39 -11.71 3.52 7.53
N PHE A 40 -11.97 4.63 6.86
CA PHE A 40 -13.24 5.35 7.03
C PHE A 40 -14.41 4.54 6.49
N SER A 41 -14.27 3.95 5.31
CA SER A 41 -15.33 3.12 4.70
C SER A 41 -15.68 1.94 5.58
N SER A 42 -14.69 1.23 6.13
CA SER A 42 -14.94 0.07 6.99
C SER A 42 -15.60 0.46 8.30
N GLN A 43 -15.19 1.56 8.92
CA GLN A 43 -15.80 2.04 10.17
C GLN A 43 -17.25 2.48 9.96
N LEU A 44 -17.51 3.22 8.89
CA LEU A 44 -18.89 3.66 8.58
C LEU A 44 -19.80 2.46 8.29
N GLN A 45 -19.32 1.49 7.52
CA GLN A 45 -20.04 0.26 7.23
C GLN A 45 -20.29 -0.57 8.51
N LEU A 46 -19.30 -0.67 9.39
CA LEU A 46 -19.44 -1.31 10.69
C LEU A 46 -20.56 -0.69 11.51
N LEU A 47 -20.59 0.65 11.58
CA LEU A 47 -21.63 1.38 12.29
C LEU A 47 -23.01 1.12 11.66
N ALA A 48 -23.13 1.18 10.34
CA ALA A 48 -24.38 0.91 9.63
C ALA A 48 -24.94 -0.50 9.95
N TYR A 49 -24.10 -1.53 9.93
CA TYR A 49 -24.53 -2.89 10.29
C TYR A 49 -24.99 -2.96 11.74
N ARG A 50 -24.24 -2.39 12.68
CA ARG A 50 -24.59 -2.42 14.11
C ARG A 50 -25.87 -1.63 14.43
N MET A 51 -26.10 -0.51 13.74
CA MET A 51 -27.34 0.27 13.90
C MET A 51 -28.61 -0.53 13.57
N VAL A 52 -28.52 -1.49 12.67
CA VAL A 52 -29.64 -2.36 12.28
C VAL A 52 -29.56 -3.75 12.94
N GLY A 53 -28.75 -3.91 13.98
CA GLY A 53 -28.67 -5.13 14.79
C GLY A 53 -27.87 -6.27 14.16
N ILE A 54 -27.09 -6.02 13.11
CA ILE A 54 -26.23 -7.02 12.48
C ILE A 54 -24.88 -7.05 13.18
N PRO A 55 -24.44 -8.20 13.74
CA PRO A 55 -23.12 -8.31 14.34
C PRO A 55 -22.05 -8.22 13.26
N ALA A 56 -21.14 -7.26 13.44
CA ALA A 56 -20.07 -7.01 12.49
C ALA A 56 -18.76 -6.63 13.22
N ALA A 57 -17.64 -6.89 12.57
CA ALA A 57 -16.30 -6.55 13.02
C ALA A 57 -15.47 -5.93 11.89
N ILE A 58 -14.28 -5.44 12.23
CA ILE A 58 -13.29 -5.00 11.26
C ILE A 58 -12.16 -6.01 11.25
N ASP A 59 -11.85 -6.54 10.06
CA ASP A 59 -10.65 -7.33 9.79
C ASP A 59 -9.65 -6.48 9.02
N HIS A 60 -8.37 -6.73 9.23
CA HIS A 60 -7.32 -5.94 8.58
C HIS A 60 -6.03 -6.75 8.36
N VAL A 61 -5.36 -6.43 7.26
CA VAL A 61 -3.96 -6.77 7.03
C VAL A 61 -3.12 -5.61 7.53
N PRO A 62 -2.32 -5.76 8.59
CA PRO A 62 -1.54 -4.64 9.14
C PRO A 62 -0.51 -4.13 8.15
N TYR A 63 0.11 -5.03 7.40
CA TYR A 63 1.12 -4.70 6.38
C TYR A 63 1.08 -5.73 5.26
N TRP A 64 1.08 -5.25 4.00
CA TRP A 64 1.23 -6.11 2.83
C TRP A 64 2.69 -6.46 2.58
N ALA A 65 2.95 -7.68 2.12
CA ALA A 65 4.32 -8.15 1.89
C ALA A 65 4.92 -7.71 0.54
N ASP A 66 4.13 -7.15 -0.36
CA ASP A 66 4.54 -6.83 -1.74
C ASP A 66 4.08 -5.45 -2.21
N MET A 67 3.48 -4.67 -1.33
CA MET A 67 3.15 -3.27 -1.55
C MET A 67 3.18 -2.48 -0.24
N ASN A 68 3.25 -1.16 -0.35
CA ASN A 68 3.20 -0.29 0.80
C ASN A 68 1.81 -0.23 1.43
N GLY A 69 1.77 -0.04 2.75
CA GLY A 69 0.56 0.23 3.50
C GLY A 69 -0.14 -1.03 4.04
N PHE A 70 -1.37 -0.84 4.40
CA PHE A 70 -2.25 -1.80 5.06
C PHE A 70 -3.62 -1.79 4.37
N HIS A 71 -4.52 -2.68 4.80
CA HIS A 71 -5.91 -2.65 4.38
C HIS A 71 -6.82 -3.12 5.48
N GLU A 72 -8.02 -2.51 5.60
CA GLU A 72 -9.07 -2.97 6.50
C GLU A 72 -10.42 -2.99 5.82
N TRP A 73 -11.30 -3.85 6.30
CA TRP A 73 -12.65 -4.05 5.77
C TRP A 73 -13.60 -4.53 6.85
N THR A 74 -14.89 -4.39 6.57
CA THR A 74 -15.95 -4.87 7.45
C THR A 74 -16.29 -6.32 7.13
N VAL A 75 -16.48 -7.11 8.17
CA VAL A 75 -17.01 -8.47 8.11
C VAL A 75 -18.28 -8.58 8.93
N VAL A 76 -19.31 -9.20 8.36
CA VAL A 76 -20.52 -9.58 9.08
C VAL A 76 -20.31 -10.96 9.71
N MET A 77 -20.57 -11.06 10.99
CA MET A 77 -20.40 -12.31 11.74
C MET A 77 -21.66 -13.13 11.68
N ASP A 78 -21.61 -14.33 11.11
CA ASP A 78 -22.69 -15.28 11.13
C ASP A 78 -22.62 -16.17 12.38
N THR A 79 -23.78 -16.54 12.93
CA THR A 79 -23.94 -17.46 14.05
C THR A 79 -23.41 -18.87 13.75
N LYS A 80 -23.27 -19.22 12.46
CA LYS A 80 -22.72 -20.51 11.98
C LYS A 80 -21.21 -20.45 11.70
N ASN A 81 -20.49 -19.46 12.21
CA ASN A 81 -19.06 -19.22 11.97
C ASN A 81 -18.64 -19.03 10.48
N LYS A 82 -19.59 -18.72 9.62
CA LYS A 82 -19.32 -18.31 8.24
C LYS A 82 -19.36 -16.79 8.17
N ASP A 83 -18.22 -16.17 8.40
CA ASP A 83 -18.11 -14.72 8.27
C ASP A 83 -18.38 -14.32 6.81
N ILE A 84 -19.22 -13.30 6.62
CA ILE A 84 -19.54 -12.78 5.29
C ILE A 84 -18.74 -11.50 5.07
N LEU A 85 -17.92 -11.51 4.04
CA LEU A 85 -17.16 -10.32 3.64
C LEU A 85 -18.09 -9.28 3.03
N ALA A 86 -17.95 -8.04 3.44
CA ALA A 86 -18.67 -6.91 2.86
C ALA A 86 -18.00 -6.38 1.57
N GLY A 87 -17.34 -7.25 0.82
CA GLY A 87 -16.65 -6.95 -0.43
C GLY A 87 -15.74 -8.09 -0.88
N GLN A 88 -15.29 -8.05 -2.14
CA GLN A 88 -14.25 -8.97 -2.62
C GLN A 88 -12.88 -8.40 -2.26
N ILE A 89 -12.10 -9.17 -1.50
CA ILE A 89 -10.75 -8.80 -1.09
C ILE A 89 -9.80 -9.89 -1.55
N GLU A 90 -8.85 -9.52 -2.39
CA GLU A 90 -7.79 -10.44 -2.79
C GLU A 90 -6.71 -10.47 -1.72
N MET A 91 -6.53 -11.63 -1.08
CA MET A 91 -5.62 -11.82 0.06
C MET A 91 -4.24 -12.34 -0.34
N LYS A 92 -3.88 -12.31 -1.61
CA LYS A 92 -2.52 -12.69 -2.04
C LYS A 92 -1.49 -11.86 -1.28
N ASN A 93 -0.47 -12.54 -0.76
CA ASN A 93 0.67 -11.92 -0.06
C ASN A 93 0.31 -11.15 1.23
N ALA A 94 -0.83 -11.48 1.85
CA ALA A 94 -1.11 -11.06 3.21
C ALA A 94 -0.34 -11.96 4.20
N PRO A 95 0.58 -11.42 5.00
CA PRO A 95 1.31 -12.23 5.98
C PRO A 95 0.42 -12.67 7.12
N LYS A 96 -0.50 -11.78 7.54
CA LYS A 96 -1.45 -11.98 8.64
C LYS A 96 -2.69 -11.15 8.40
N VAL A 97 -3.82 -11.66 8.90
CA VAL A 97 -5.09 -10.96 9.00
C VAL A 97 -5.52 -10.95 10.45
N TYR A 98 -5.78 -9.77 10.98
CA TYR A 98 -6.27 -9.61 12.35
C TYR A 98 -7.68 -9.05 12.35
N ARG A 99 -8.48 -9.51 13.33
CA ARG A 99 -9.82 -8.97 13.63
C ARG A 99 -9.76 -8.08 14.86
N ARG A 100 -10.30 -6.87 14.77
CA ARG A 100 -10.53 -6.05 15.95
C ARG A 100 -11.66 -6.64 16.79
N THR A 101 -11.38 -6.94 18.05
CA THR A 101 -12.31 -7.57 18.98
C THR A 101 -12.42 -6.78 20.27
N TYR A 102 -13.43 -7.09 21.06
CA TYR A 102 -13.51 -6.67 22.48
C TYR A 102 -13.04 -7.77 23.45
N SER A 103 -12.71 -8.94 22.93
CA SER A 103 -12.13 -10.03 23.70
C SER A 103 -10.64 -9.78 23.93
N ILE A 104 -10.16 -10.14 25.09
CA ILE A 104 -8.72 -10.13 25.43
C ILE A 104 -8.07 -11.31 24.73
N ASN A 105 -7.08 -11.03 23.90
CA ASN A 105 -6.24 -12.01 23.23
C ASN A 105 -4.82 -11.98 23.82
N PRO A 106 -4.03 -13.04 23.69
CA PRO A 106 -2.64 -13.06 24.14
C PRO A 106 -1.82 -11.94 23.49
N ILE A 107 -1.00 -11.31 24.31
CA ILE A 107 0.00 -10.32 23.88
C ILE A 107 1.34 -10.69 24.49
N PRO A 108 2.49 -10.28 23.90
CA PRO A 108 3.78 -10.49 24.51
C PRO A 108 3.86 -9.79 25.87
N VAL A 109 4.34 -10.50 26.88
CA VAL A 109 4.57 -9.94 28.22
C VAL A 109 6.06 -9.61 28.33
N PRO A 110 6.45 -8.32 28.33
CA PRO A 110 7.85 -7.93 28.28
C PRO A 110 8.58 -8.34 29.58
N GLU A 111 9.80 -8.82 29.44
CA GLU A 111 10.77 -8.82 30.51
C GLU A 111 11.24 -7.39 30.80
N LYS A 112 12.00 -7.22 31.89
CA LYS A 112 12.53 -5.90 32.25
C LYS A 112 13.31 -5.30 31.08
N ASP A 113 12.89 -4.08 30.65
CA ASP A 113 13.50 -3.30 29.57
C ASP A 113 13.37 -3.92 28.15
N GLU A 114 12.55 -4.96 27.96
CA GLU A 114 12.29 -5.52 26.65
C GLU A 114 11.31 -4.63 25.86
N TYR A 115 11.68 -4.26 24.64
CA TYR A 115 10.83 -3.50 23.74
C TYR A 115 9.80 -4.41 23.06
N ILE A 116 8.52 -4.03 23.17
CA ILE A 116 7.42 -4.67 22.46
C ILE A 116 6.90 -3.69 21.38
N PRO A 117 6.84 -4.09 20.10
CA PRO A 117 6.27 -3.25 19.05
C PRO A 117 4.85 -2.81 19.38
N PRO A 118 4.48 -1.51 19.17
CA PRO A 118 3.19 -0.97 19.58
C PRO A 118 1.98 -1.74 19.09
N PHE A 119 2.05 -2.37 17.91
CA PHE A 119 0.96 -3.19 17.38
C PHE A 119 0.58 -4.36 18.32
N PHE A 120 1.54 -4.92 19.04
CA PHE A 120 1.33 -6.07 19.93
C PHE A 120 1.12 -5.68 21.40
N THR A 121 1.01 -4.41 21.73
CA THR A 121 0.70 -3.96 23.10
C THR A 121 -0.81 -3.92 23.39
N THR A 122 -1.64 -4.08 22.36
CA THR A 122 -3.09 -4.12 22.51
C THR A 122 -3.65 -5.54 22.44
N PRO A 123 -4.45 -6.00 23.41
CA PRO A 123 -5.03 -7.34 23.39
C PRO A 123 -6.27 -7.47 22.47
N PHE A 124 -6.64 -6.41 21.75
CA PHE A 124 -7.88 -6.36 20.98
C PHE A 124 -7.70 -6.77 19.51
N ASN A 125 -6.59 -7.39 19.16
CA ASN A 125 -6.34 -7.98 17.85
C ASN A 125 -6.35 -9.51 17.95
N ARG A 126 -7.29 -10.16 17.25
CA ARG A 126 -7.36 -11.62 17.14
C ARG A 126 -6.88 -12.06 15.77
N ASP A 127 -5.97 -13.00 15.71
CA ASP A 127 -5.56 -13.63 14.45
C ASP A 127 -6.73 -14.40 13.84
N VAL A 128 -7.05 -14.08 12.59
CA VAL A 128 -8.09 -14.74 11.78
C VAL A 128 -7.57 -15.11 10.39
N THR A 129 -6.25 -15.18 10.21
CA THR A 129 -5.59 -15.39 8.91
C THR A 129 -6.08 -16.66 8.21
N ASN A 130 -6.28 -17.73 8.96
CA ASN A 130 -6.80 -19.02 8.45
C ASN A 130 -8.23 -18.95 7.90
N LYS A 131 -8.99 -17.88 8.17
CA LYS A 131 -10.31 -17.66 7.55
C LYS A 131 -10.22 -17.13 6.11
N TYR A 132 -9.07 -16.60 5.73
CA TYR A 132 -8.85 -15.93 4.45
C TYR A 132 -7.87 -16.64 3.54
N LEU A 133 -6.92 -17.36 4.11
CA LEU A 133 -5.81 -17.98 3.40
C LEU A 133 -5.63 -19.43 3.83
N HIS A 134 -5.06 -20.22 2.94
CA HIS A 134 -4.40 -21.46 3.35
C HIS A 134 -3.09 -21.10 4.02
N THR A 135 -2.99 -21.35 5.31
CA THR A 135 -1.87 -20.93 6.16
C THR A 135 -1.00 -22.11 6.58
N SER A 136 0.19 -21.80 7.08
CA SER A 136 1.10 -22.81 7.66
C SER A 136 1.66 -22.33 8.99
N ASP A 137 1.82 -23.26 9.92
CA ASP A 137 2.57 -23.01 11.15
C ASP A 137 4.07 -23.19 10.88
N ILE A 138 4.89 -22.32 11.48
CA ILE A 138 6.32 -22.29 11.25
C ILE A 138 7.05 -22.35 12.59
N THR A 139 8.10 -23.16 12.64
CA THR A 139 9.04 -23.18 13.75
C THR A 139 10.38 -22.68 13.27
N VAL A 140 10.91 -21.66 13.94
CA VAL A 140 12.23 -21.09 13.65
C VAL A 140 13.16 -21.32 14.84
N THR A 141 14.36 -21.80 14.57
CA THR A 141 15.41 -21.87 15.61
C THR A 141 15.85 -20.44 15.94
N ALA A 142 15.67 -20.04 17.19
CA ALA A 142 15.89 -18.67 17.65
C ALA A 142 17.10 -18.61 18.57
N THR A 143 18.25 -18.24 18.01
CA THR A 143 19.44 -17.90 18.79
C THR A 143 19.38 -16.41 19.13
N VAL A 144 18.64 -16.07 20.18
CA VAL A 144 18.48 -14.70 20.67
C VAL A 144 19.25 -14.51 21.97
N PRO A 145 19.68 -13.27 22.31
CA PRO A 145 20.24 -12.98 23.63
C PRO A 145 19.27 -13.32 24.75
N VAL A 146 19.80 -13.65 25.93
CA VAL A 146 19.00 -14.04 27.12
C VAL A 146 17.95 -12.95 27.48
N GLN A 147 18.22 -11.70 27.17
CA GLN A 147 17.33 -10.57 27.43
C GLN A 147 16.15 -10.46 26.46
N ALA A 148 16.22 -11.16 25.33
CA ALA A 148 15.14 -11.15 24.34
C ALA A 148 14.27 -12.40 24.52
N ARG A 149 13.14 -12.24 25.19
CA ARG A 149 12.18 -13.33 25.41
C ARG A 149 11.34 -13.62 24.19
N HIS A 150 11.13 -12.59 23.37
CA HIS A 150 10.24 -12.69 22.20
C HIS A 150 11.04 -12.65 20.90
N ALA A 151 10.60 -13.47 19.96
CA ALA A 151 11.00 -13.42 18.57
C ALA A 151 9.82 -12.94 17.71
N TYR A 152 10.13 -12.32 16.58
CA TYR A 152 9.16 -11.75 15.67
C TYR A 152 9.43 -12.18 14.24
N LEU A 153 8.39 -12.23 13.43
CA LEU A 153 8.50 -12.27 11.97
C LEU A 153 8.17 -10.88 11.40
N ALA A 154 9.08 -10.38 10.58
CA ALA A 154 8.90 -9.13 9.86
C ALA A 154 8.88 -9.35 8.35
N ILE A 155 8.32 -8.39 7.64
CA ILE A 155 8.27 -8.33 6.17
C ILE A 155 8.70 -6.95 5.69
N PHE A 156 9.13 -6.81 4.45
CA PHE A 156 9.26 -5.49 3.84
C PHE A 156 7.90 -4.92 3.46
N ASN A 157 7.62 -3.72 3.95
CA ASN A 157 6.45 -2.94 3.57
C ASN A 157 6.89 -1.50 3.30
N GLY A 158 6.86 -1.10 2.03
CA GLY A 158 7.43 0.17 1.61
C GLY A 158 8.96 0.21 1.78
N ARG A 159 9.46 1.04 2.68
CA ARG A 159 10.90 1.24 2.92
C ARG A 159 11.42 0.55 4.17
N GLU A 160 10.58 -0.13 4.91
CA GLU A 160 10.90 -0.63 6.25
C GLU A 160 10.54 -2.10 6.45
N LEU A 161 11.22 -2.74 7.38
CA LEU A 161 10.79 -4.01 7.94
C LEU A 161 9.69 -3.77 8.97
N ARG A 162 8.52 -4.36 8.71
CA ARG A 162 7.34 -4.29 9.58
C ARG A 162 7.05 -5.64 10.21
N VAL A 163 6.93 -5.65 11.52
CA VAL A 163 6.61 -6.86 12.28
C VAL A 163 5.16 -7.24 12.06
N VAL A 164 4.91 -8.52 11.79
CA VAL A 164 3.58 -9.04 11.48
C VAL A 164 3.11 -10.13 12.43
N ASP A 165 4.03 -10.79 13.15
CA ASP A 165 3.71 -11.80 14.16
C ASP A 165 4.79 -11.90 15.22
N TRP A 166 4.47 -12.51 16.38
CA TRP A 166 5.35 -12.68 17.51
C TRP A 166 5.24 -14.08 18.11
N SER A 167 6.27 -14.50 18.84
CA SER A 167 6.32 -15.77 19.58
C SER A 167 7.23 -15.65 20.79
N ASP A 168 6.86 -16.30 21.89
CA ASP A 168 7.83 -16.60 22.95
C ASP A 168 8.95 -17.48 22.40
N VAL A 169 10.18 -17.25 22.87
CA VAL A 169 11.31 -18.13 22.60
C VAL A 169 11.38 -19.18 23.71
N GLN A 170 11.09 -20.42 23.38
CA GLN A 170 11.11 -21.54 24.27
C GLN A 170 12.11 -22.60 23.79
N GLN A 171 13.06 -22.96 24.63
CA GLN A 171 14.09 -23.95 24.29
C GLN A 171 14.83 -23.64 22.97
N GLY A 172 15.12 -22.37 22.71
CA GLY A 172 15.78 -21.93 21.49
C GLY A 172 14.91 -22.03 20.20
N LYS A 173 13.61 -22.03 20.35
CA LYS A 173 12.65 -22.08 19.23
C LYS A 173 11.56 -21.04 19.39
N ALA A 174 11.14 -20.46 18.28
CA ALA A 174 9.98 -19.59 18.16
C ALA A 174 8.94 -20.26 17.25
N HIS A 175 7.67 -20.25 17.66
CA HIS A 175 6.57 -20.90 16.97
C HIS A 175 5.59 -19.85 16.50
N PHE A 176 5.42 -19.72 15.19
CA PHE A 176 4.49 -18.78 14.55
C PHE A 176 3.36 -19.57 13.91
N HIS A 177 2.13 -19.17 14.21
CA HIS A 177 0.94 -19.88 13.75
C HIS A 177 0.28 -19.16 12.57
N ALA A 178 -0.41 -19.93 11.72
CA ALA A 178 -1.26 -19.42 10.64
C ALA A 178 -0.59 -18.35 9.76
N MET A 179 0.64 -18.59 9.31
CA MET A 179 1.39 -17.66 8.47
C MET A 179 0.96 -17.72 7.00
N GLY A 180 0.84 -16.56 6.35
CA GLY A 180 0.50 -16.44 4.94
C GLY A 180 1.63 -16.92 4.02
N PRO A 181 1.33 -17.66 2.93
CA PRO A 181 2.33 -18.24 2.04
C PRO A 181 2.86 -17.25 0.99
N ASN A 182 3.93 -17.64 0.29
CA ASN A 182 4.59 -16.92 -0.81
C ASN A 182 5.20 -15.59 -0.40
N ILE A 183 5.63 -15.48 0.84
CA ILE A 183 6.17 -14.27 1.45
C ILE A 183 7.59 -14.53 1.94
N VAL A 184 8.44 -13.52 1.83
CA VAL A 184 9.76 -13.48 2.46
C VAL A 184 9.60 -12.96 3.89
N TYR A 185 9.91 -13.80 4.86
CA TYR A 185 9.90 -13.45 6.27
C TYR A 185 11.32 -13.23 6.80
N PHE A 186 11.46 -12.22 7.65
CA PHE A 186 12.69 -11.87 8.36
C PHE A 186 12.50 -12.20 9.84
N PRO A 187 13.15 -13.26 10.34
CA PRO A 187 13.15 -13.57 11.77
C PRO A 187 14.02 -12.56 12.52
N ILE A 188 13.40 -11.82 13.44
CA ILE A 188 14.06 -10.75 14.19
C ILE A 188 13.75 -10.82 15.68
N TYR A 189 14.55 -10.16 16.48
CA TYR A 189 14.29 -9.76 17.86
C TYR A 189 14.57 -8.25 18.00
N PHE A 190 14.22 -7.69 19.14
CA PHE A 190 14.53 -6.29 19.43
C PHE A 190 15.67 -6.21 20.48
N GLU A 191 16.69 -5.41 20.14
CA GLU A 191 17.68 -4.94 21.08
C GLU A 191 17.36 -3.47 21.37
N LYS A 192 16.75 -3.18 22.52
CA LYS A 192 16.04 -1.93 22.75
C LYS A 192 14.99 -1.72 21.64
N GLU A 193 15.04 -0.60 20.91
CA GLU A 193 14.12 -0.31 19.78
C GLU A 193 14.65 -0.80 18.42
N TYR A 194 15.87 -1.36 18.39
CA TYR A 194 16.51 -1.74 17.13
C TYR A 194 16.21 -3.18 16.76
N GLN A 195 15.78 -3.38 15.51
CA GLN A 195 15.57 -4.71 14.95
C GLN A 195 16.89 -5.42 14.68
N ARG A 196 17.01 -6.66 15.15
CA ARG A 196 18.16 -7.54 14.92
C ARG A 196 17.69 -8.87 14.35
N ASN A 197 18.30 -9.32 13.28
CA ASN A 197 18.02 -10.65 12.77
C ASN A 197 18.76 -11.70 13.60
N PHE A 198 18.11 -12.81 13.92
CA PHE A 198 18.74 -13.92 14.61
C PHE A 198 19.00 -15.13 13.70
N THR A 199 18.43 -15.15 12.50
CA THR A 199 18.70 -16.13 11.46
C THR A 199 18.44 -15.54 10.08
N TYR A 200 18.71 -16.33 9.03
CA TYR A 200 18.48 -15.91 7.64
C TYR A 200 16.99 -15.73 7.33
N PRO A 201 16.65 -14.77 6.46
CA PRO A 201 15.32 -14.68 5.90
C PRO A 201 14.95 -15.97 5.16
N PHE A 202 13.65 -16.24 5.06
CA PHE A 202 13.17 -17.41 4.33
C PHE A 202 11.87 -17.07 3.56
N ILE A 203 11.63 -17.84 2.50
CA ILE A 203 10.35 -17.83 1.80
C ILE A 203 9.49 -18.95 2.35
N LEU A 204 8.28 -18.65 2.81
CA LEU A 204 7.25 -19.65 3.09
C LEU A 204 6.50 -19.95 1.79
N ARG A 205 6.57 -21.18 1.30
CA ARG A 205 5.87 -21.60 0.09
C ARG A 205 4.41 -22.00 0.37
N ALA A 206 3.58 -22.04 -0.69
CA ALA A 206 2.18 -22.42 -0.58
C ALA A 206 1.95 -23.84 -0.03
N ASN A 207 2.92 -24.73 -0.17
CA ASN A 207 2.86 -26.09 0.38
C ASN A 207 3.35 -26.20 1.84
N GLY A 208 3.59 -25.06 2.52
CA GLY A 208 4.05 -25.03 3.91
C GLY A 208 5.56 -25.21 4.10
N THR A 209 6.32 -25.48 3.04
CA THR A 209 7.79 -25.60 3.15
C THR A 209 8.47 -24.24 3.18
N THR A 210 9.60 -24.14 3.85
CA THR A 210 10.41 -22.93 3.89
C THR A 210 11.67 -23.09 3.04
N VAL A 211 12.08 -22.01 2.37
CA VAL A 211 13.35 -21.91 1.65
C VAL A 211 14.16 -20.79 2.26
N THR A 212 15.22 -21.15 2.95
CA THR A 212 16.15 -20.19 3.55
C THR A 212 16.91 -19.43 2.47
N LEU A 213 16.95 -18.11 2.58
CA LEU A 213 17.66 -17.21 1.68
C LEU A 213 19.06 -16.94 2.22
N ARG A 214 19.95 -17.90 2.02
CA ARG A 214 21.34 -17.79 2.43
C ARG A 214 22.20 -17.33 1.25
N PRO A 215 23.02 -16.26 1.39
CA PRO A 215 23.90 -15.82 0.34
C PRO A 215 25.01 -16.86 0.09
N ASP A 216 25.33 -17.09 -1.16
CA ASP A 216 26.51 -17.84 -1.57
C ASP A 216 27.56 -16.84 -2.06
N THR A 217 28.46 -16.44 -1.18
CA THR A 217 29.49 -15.45 -1.47
C THR A 217 30.60 -15.99 -2.40
N THR A 218 30.63 -17.30 -2.66
CA THR A 218 31.60 -17.95 -3.56
C THR A 218 31.14 -17.88 -5.03
N ARG A 219 29.85 -17.64 -5.27
CA ARG A 219 29.24 -17.59 -6.61
C ARG A 219 28.72 -16.19 -6.91
N ARG A 220 29.45 -15.43 -7.71
CA ARG A 220 29.04 -14.09 -8.13
C ARG A 220 28.32 -14.16 -9.49
N GLN A 221 27.23 -13.39 -9.59
CA GLN A 221 26.46 -13.24 -10.82
C GLN A 221 26.20 -11.76 -11.09
N THR A 222 26.19 -11.38 -12.36
CA THR A 222 25.72 -10.05 -12.77
C THR A 222 24.20 -10.10 -12.88
N LEU A 223 23.51 -9.18 -12.19
CA LEU A 223 22.06 -9.04 -12.19
C LEU A 223 21.67 -7.67 -12.72
N THR A 224 20.61 -7.62 -13.52
CA THR A 224 19.94 -6.36 -13.87
C THR A 224 18.75 -6.16 -12.95
N LEU A 225 18.80 -5.12 -12.13
CA LEU A 225 17.75 -4.80 -11.20
C LEU A 225 16.79 -3.77 -11.82
N THR A 226 15.53 -4.12 -11.91
CA THR A 226 14.48 -3.24 -12.46
C THR A 226 13.48 -2.82 -11.39
N ARG A 227 13.51 -3.44 -10.23
CA ARG A 227 12.65 -3.18 -9.07
C ARG A 227 13.30 -3.64 -7.77
N LYS A 228 12.78 -3.15 -6.64
CA LYS A 228 13.35 -3.40 -5.30
C LYS A 228 12.71 -4.60 -4.58
N TYR A 229 11.43 -4.91 -4.88
CA TYR A 229 10.68 -6.00 -4.25
C TYR A 229 9.71 -6.64 -5.26
N PRO A 230 9.06 -7.76 -4.93
CA PRO A 230 8.16 -8.46 -5.84
C PRO A 230 7.06 -7.54 -6.39
N LEU A 231 6.68 -7.78 -7.64
CA LEU A 231 5.65 -7.00 -8.31
C LEU A 231 4.26 -7.48 -7.91
N HIS A 232 3.52 -6.64 -7.22
CA HIS A 232 2.10 -6.87 -6.95
C HIS A 232 1.27 -6.64 -8.22
N HIS A 233 0.26 -7.47 -8.48
CA HIS A 233 -0.59 -7.37 -9.67
C HIS A 233 -1.29 -6.02 -9.80
N ASN A 234 -1.69 -5.38 -8.68
CA ASN A 234 -2.28 -4.04 -8.69
C ASN A 234 -1.33 -2.96 -9.23
N LYS A 235 -0.01 -3.15 -9.14
CA LYS A 235 0.96 -2.20 -9.71
C LYS A 235 1.00 -2.28 -11.23
N VAL A 236 0.86 -3.49 -11.78
CA VAL A 236 0.65 -3.68 -13.22
C VAL A 236 -0.65 -3.03 -13.66
N TYR A 237 -1.71 -3.17 -12.86
CA TYR A 237 -3.00 -2.52 -13.11
C TYR A 237 -2.88 -1.00 -13.18
N HIS A 238 -2.18 -0.34 -12.25
CA HIS A 238 -2.01 1.11 -12.25
C HIS A 238 -1.33 1.63 -13.52
N GLY A 239 -0.29 0.93 -14.00
CA GLY A 239 0.34 1.25 -15.28
C GLY A 239 -0.62 1.04 -16.48
N ASN A 240 -1.35 -0.08 -16.51
CA ASN A 240 -2.34 -0.36 -17.55
C ASN A 240 -3.51 0.62 -17.55
N ALA A 241 -3.91 1.08 -16.35
CA ALA A 241 -4.99 2.05 -16.22
C ALA A 241 -4.66 3.39 -16.89
N LEU A 242 -3.39 3.74 -17.02
CA LEU A 242 -2.95 4.97 -17.71
C LEU A 242 -3.06 4.89 -19.24
N VAL A 243 -3.10 3.69 -19.83
CA VAL A 243 -3.14 3.57 -21.30
C VAL A 243 -4.40 4.25 -21.87
N GLY A 244 -4.17 5.18 -22.79
CA GLY A 244 -5.20 6.07 -23.37
C GLY A 244 -5.27 7.45 -22.74
N ALA A 245 -4.63 7.69 -21.60
CA ALA A 245 -4.56 9.01 -20.98
C ALA A 245 -3.85 10.04 -21.88
N ARG A 246 -4.22 11.30 -21.73
CA ARG A 246 -3.65 12.43 -22.48
C ARG A 246 -3.14 13.49 -21.52
N PHE A 247 -1.95 13.97 -21.77
CA PHE A 247 -1.39 15.19 -21.18
C PHE A 247 -1.56 16.31 -22.19
N GLN A 248 -2.24 17.37 -21.80
CA GLN A 248 -2.66 18.45 -22.67
C GLN A 248 -2.29 19.80 -22.08
N ALA A 249 -2.04 20.79 -22.95
CA ALA A 249 -1.72 22.16 -22.57
C ALA A 249 -2.67 23.16 -23.28
N SER A 250 -2.94 24.30 -22.63
CA SER A 250 -3.79 25.35 -23.16
C SER A 250 -3.52 26.68 -22.47
N ASN A 251 -3.85 27.79 -23.14
CA ASN A 251 -3.99 29.09 -22.51
C ASN A 251 -5.46 29.45 -22.19
N ASP A 252 -6.38 28.58 -22.61
CA ASP A 252 -7.80 28.65 -22.28
C ASP A 252 -8.13 27.71 -21.11
N PRO A 253 -8.66 28.21 -19.96
CA PRO A 253 -8.99 27.39 -18.80
C PRO A 253 -10.10 26.36 -19.08
N THR A 254 -10.89 26.55 -20.14
CA THR A 254 -11.96 25.62 -20.55
C THR A 254 -11.45 24.46 -21.39
N PHE A 255 -10.21 24.56 -21.92
CA PHE A 255 -9.61 23.55 -22.81
C PHE A 255 -10.48 23.23 -24.03
N GLN A 256 -11.08 24.24 -24.68
CA GLN A 256 -11.87 24.02 -25.88
C GLN A 256 -11.03 23.46 -27.04
N ASN A 257 -9.83 24.00 -27.24
CA ASN A 257 -8.88 23.53 -28.25
C ASN A 257 -7.49 23.26 -27.64
N PRO A 258 -7.35 22.23 -26.82
CA PRO A 258 -6.08 21.95 -26.14
C PRO A 258 -5.08 21.32 -27.11
N VAL A 259 -3.81 21.66 -26.92
CA VAL A 259 -2.72 20.92 -27.56
C VAL A 259 -2.47 19.63 -26.78
N THR A 260 -2.49 18.49 -27.47
CA THR A 260 -2.10 17.21 -26.86
C THR A 260 -0.58 17.09 -26.91
N ILE A 261 0.05 17.18 -25.76
CA ILE A 261 1.50 17.07 -25.59
C ILE A 261 1.93 15.60 -25.66
N HIS A 262 1.17 14.73 -24.98
CA HIS A 262 1.49 13.31 -24.95
C HIS A 262 0.23 12.46 -24.79
N ARG A 263 0.27 11.27 -25.39
CA ARG A 263 -0.73 10.22 -25.19
C ARG A 263 -0.04 8.95 -24.71
N VAL A 264 -0.51 8.38 -23.62
CA VAL A 264 0.01 7.12 -23.11
C VAL A 264 -0.49 5.98 -23.99
N THR A 265 0.41 5.33 -24.73
CA THR A 265 0.08 4.27 -25.68
C THR A 265 0.35 2.86 -25.14
N HIS A 266 1.20 2.74 -24.15
CA HIS A 266 1.58 1.46 -23.53
C HIS A 266 1.84 1.64 -22.03
N ASN A 267 1.85 0.53 -21.29
CA ASN A 267 2.10 0.53 -19.85
C ASN A 267 3.52 1.03 -19.55
N PRO A 268 3.66 2.10 -18.74
CA PRO A 268 4.98 2.62 -18.33
C PRO A 268 5.77 1.66 -17.41
N ASN A 269 5.15 0.56 -16.99
CA ASN A 269 5.71 -0.35 -15.99
C ASN A 269 6.01 0.36 -14.66
N MET A 270 7.21 0.25 -14.13
CA MET A 270 7.63 0.84 -12.87
C MET A 270 8.53 2.07 -13.08
N GLN A 271 8.64 2.57 -14.31
CA GLN A 271 9.58 3.61 -14.66
C GLN A 271 8.90 4.97 -14.84
N PRO A 272 9.56 6.07 -14.47
CA PRO A 272 9.12 7.39 -14.88
C PRO A 272 9.23 7.54 -16.39
N VAL A 273 8.20 8.13 -16.99
CA VAL A 273 8.20 8.49 -18.40
C VAL A 273 8.55 9.96 -18.52
N ILE A 274 9.63 10.24 -19.25
CA ILE A 274 10.06 11.60 -19.55
C ILE A 274 9.56 11.93 -20.96
N VAL A 275 8.76 12.98 -21.06
CA VAL A 275 8.18 13.45 -22.32
C VAL A 275 8.77 14.82 -22.64
N PRO A 276 9.59 14.95 -23.66
CA PRO A 276 10.09 16.24 -24.12
C PRO A 276 8.94 17.09 -24.67
N VAL A 277 8.99 18.38 -24.39
CA VAL A 277 8.01 19.36 -24.83
C VAL A 277 8.67 20.45 -25.65
N ASP A 278 8.01 20.89 -26.71
CA ASP A 278 8.46 22.02 -27.50
C ASP A 278 8.39 23.32 -26.69
N THR A 279 9.54 23.90 -26.39
CA THR A 279 9.68 25.11 -25.56
C THR A 279 9.35 26.41 -26.30
N THR A 280 9.13 26.36 -27.60
CA THR A 280 8.71 27.54 -28.41
C THR A 280 7.31 28.03 -28.01
N GLN A 281 6.49 27.14 -27.48
CA GLN A 281 5.15 27.41 -27.03
C GLN A 281 5.09 27.55 -25.50
N LYS A 282 4.33 28.52 -25.01
CA LYS A 282 4.11 28.74 -23.58
C LYS A 282 2.64 28.53 -23.26
N TYR A 283 2.38 27.75 -22.21
CA TYR A 283 1.02 27.46 -21.77
C TYR A 283 0.86 27.73 -20.29
N ARG A 284 -0.29 28.27 -19.90
CA ARG A 284 -0.66 28.51 -18.50
C ARG A 284 -1.24 27.29 -17.85
N TYR A 285 -2.15 26.57 -18.57
CA TYR A 285 -2.92 25.46 -18.04
C TYR A 285 -2.41 24.14 -18.62
N TRP A 286 -2.21 23.15 -17.76
CA TRP A 286 -1.83 21.80 -18.11
C TRP A 286 -2.85 20.84 -17.56
N ARG A 287 -3.31 19.87 -18.35
CA ARG A 287 -4.37 18.94 -17.98
C ARG A 287 -3.95 17.51 -18.22
N PHE A 288 -4.09 16.68 -17.17
CA PHE A 288 -4.27 15.24 -17.33
C PHE A 288 -5.73 14.97 -17.64
N ASN A 289 -6.02 14.16 -18.67
CA ASN A 289 -7.37 13.82 -19.09
C ASN A 289 -7.46 12.35 -19.47
N HIS A 290 -8.40 11.63 -18.83
CA HIS A 290 -8.66 10.22 -19.09
C HIS A 290 -10.12 9.86 -18.79
N THR A 291 -10.59 8.72 -19.33
CA THR A 291 -11.93 8.18 -19.06
C THR A 291 -11.98 7.24 -17.85
N LYS A 292 -10.81 6.87 -17.33
CA LYS A 292 -10.67 5.95 -16.17
C LYS A 292 -10.17 6.71 -14.94
N ILE A 293 -10.46 6.14 -13.78
CA ILE A 293 -9.81 6.55 -12.53
C ILE A 293 -8.40 5.97 -12.54
N VAL A 294 -7.41 6.79 -12.20
CA VAL A 294 -5.99 6.40 -12.18
C VAL A 294 -5.31 6.84 -10.89
N GLU A 295 -4.21 6.19 -10.56
CA GLU A 295 -3.34 6.57 -9.46
C GLU A 295 -1.94 6.88 -10.01
N LEU A 296 -1.49 8.12 -9.78
CA LEU A 296 -0.15 8.59 -10.11
C LEU A 296 0.68 8.77 -8.85
N ALA A 297 1.93 8.31 -8.88
CA ALA A 297 2.92 8.70 -7.89
C ALA A 297 3.46 10.10 -8.20
N GLU A 298 3.71 10.41 -9.49
CA GLU A 298 4.32 11.68 -9.87
C GLU A 298 3.74 12.24 -11.16
N TRP A 299 3.63 13.58 -11.19
CA TRP A 299 3.50 14.40 -12.39
C TRP A 299 4.28 15.69 -12.20
N ARG A 300 5.42 15.81 -12.85
CA ARG A 300 6.36 16.93 -12.70
C ARG A 300 6.55 17.68 -14.01
N PHE A 301 6.93 18.93 -13.89
CA PHE A 301 7.22 19.84 -15.00
C PHE A 301 8.60 20.44 -14.81
N LYS A 302 9.40 20.48 -15.87
CA LYS A 302 10.70 21.14 -15.84
C LYS A 302 10.82 22.21 -16.93
N ASP A 303 11.58 23.24 -16.60
CA ASP A 303 11.96 24.26 -17.56
C ASP A 303 13.20 23.83 -18.38
N ASN A 304 13.65 24.70 -19.30
CA ASN A 304 14.82 24.47 -20.13
C ASN A 304 16.17 24.47 -19.36
N ARG A 305 16.17 24.80 -18.07
CA ARG A 305 17.32 24.71 -17.15
C ARG A 305 17.25 23.46 -16.29
N GLY A 306 16.25 22.61 -16.50
CA GLY A 306 16.01 21.42 -15.69
C GLY A 306 15.41 21.69 -14.32
N GLN A 307 14.98 22.91 -14.03
CA GLN A 307 14.36 23.29 -12.74
C GLN A 307 12.88 22.89 -12.72
N ASN A 308 12.41 22.43 -11.56
CA ASN A 308 11.02 22.09 -11.39
C ASN A 308 10.13 23.35 -11.41
N LEU A 309 9.07 23.30 -12.21
CA LEU A 309 8.01 24.29 -12.22
C LEU A 309 6.85 23.83 -11.34
N THR A 310 6.34 24.72 -10.51
CA THR A 310 5.23 24.43 -9.59
C THR A 310 4.03 25.29 -9.96
N GLY A 311 2.87 24.64 -10.15
CA GLY A 311 1.58 25.28 -10.37
C GLY A 311 0.56 24.86 -9.32
N LYS A 312 -0.59 25.52 -9.32
CA LYS A 312 -1.72 25.15 -8.45
C LYS A 312 -2.50 24.00 -9.09
N SER A 313 -2.62 22.88 -8.35
CA SER A 313 -3.46 21.76 -8.80
C SER A 313 -4.94 22.07 -8.57
N ILE A 314 -5.77 21.72 -9.55
CA ILE A 314 -7.23 21.93 -9.55
C ILE A 314 -7.87 20.59 -9.95
N ASP A 315 -8.77 20.10 -9.10
CA ASP A 315 -9.64 18.97 -9.41
C ASP A 315 -11.01 19.46 -9.86
N PRO A 316 -11.32 19.48 -11.17
CA PRO A 316 -12.58 20.03 -11.66
C PRO A 316 -13.80 19.22 -11.21
N GLU A 317 -13.61 17.98 -10.80
CA GLU A 317 -14.69 17.06 -10.44
C GLU A 317 -14.85 16.91 -8.93
N GLY A 318 -13.87 17.39 -8.14
CA GLY A 318 -13.89 17.27 -6.67
C GLY A 318 -13.88 15.82 -6.17
N ARG A 319 -13.46 14.87 -7.00
CA ARG A 319 -13.50 13.41 -6.73
C ARG A 319 -12.11 12.79 -6.60
N GLY A 320 -11.07 13.57 -6.78
CA GLY A 320 -9.69 13.14 -6.55
C GLY A 320 -9.38 12.95 -5.05
N ALA A 321 -8.32 12.22 -4.76
CA ALA A 321 -7.84 12.06 -3.39
C ALA A 321 -6.33 12.19 -3.36
N ARG A 322 -5.79 12.84 -2.31
CA ARG A 322 -4.35 13.02 -2.08
C ARG A 322 -3.61 13.62 -3.28
N LEU A 323 -4.22 14.58 -3.97
CA LEU A 323 -3.66 15.13 -5.21
C LEU A 323 -2.33 15.85 -5.03
N THR A 324 -2.04 16.36 -3.84
CA THR A 324 -0.74 16.96 -3.48
C THR A 324 0.41 15.97 -3.58
N ASN A 325 0.12 14.67 -3.32
CA ASN A 325 1.11 13.59 -3.39
C ASN A 325 1.60 13.31 -4.83
N ILE A 326 0.90 13.83 -5.84
CA ILE A 326 1.33 13.69 -7.24
C ILE A 326 2.49 14.64 -7.59
N PHE A 327 2.77 15.59 -6.71
CA PHE A 327 3.72 16.69 -6.93
C PHE A 327 4.78 16.80 -5.84
N ASP A 328 4.88 15.82 -4.91
CA ASP A 328 5.73 15.89 -3.73
C ASP A 328 7.14 15.32 -3.93
N ASN A 329 7.41 14.76 -5.12
CA ASN A 329 8.66 14.10 -5.47
C ASN A 329 8.99 12.88 -4.59
N ASP A 330 7.96 12.23 -4.01
CA ASP A 330 8.09 10.98 -3.29
C ASP A 330 7.37 9.83 -4.02
N PRO A 331 8.08 8.96 -4.76
CA PRO A 331 7.46 7.87 -5.50
C PRO A 331 6.78 6.80 -4.61
N LEU A 332 6.94 6.89 -3.27
CA LEU A 332 6.21 6.05 -2.32
C LEU A 332 4.77 6.55 -2.13
N SER A 333 4.58 7.85 -2.23
CA SER A 333 3.27 8.48 -2.17
C SER A 333 2.53 8.39 -3.51
N HIS A 334 1.24 8.64 -3.50
CA HIS A 334 0.43 8.70 -4.73
C HIS A 334 -0.85 9.49 -4.51
N GLY A 335 -1.37 10.05 -5.60
CA GLY A 335 -2.69 10.66 -5.65
C GLY A 335 -3.60 9.93 -6.62
N ARG A 336 -4.91 10.04 -6.38
CA ARG A 336 -5.96 9.45 -7.22
C ARG A 336 -6.64 10.53 -8.03
N ILE A 337 -6.62 10.40 -9.35
CA ILE A 337 -7.30 11.27 -10.31
C ILE A 337 -8.58 10.57 -10.77
N SER A 338 -9.73 11.24 -10.68
CA SER A 338 -11.01 10.68 -11.14
C SER A 338 -11.04 10.52 -12.65
N HIS A 339 -10.90 11.63 -13.38
CA HIS A 339 -10.79 11.66 -14.85
C HIS A 339 -9.87 12.79 -15.30
N ARG A 340 -9.89 13.92 -14.61
CA ARG A 340 -9.17 15.13 -14.96
C ARG A 340 -8.43 15.70 -13.76
N LEU A 341 -7.25 16.22 -14.02
CA LEU A 341 -6.48 17.03 -13.09
C LEU A 341 -5.87 18.18 -13.88
N VAL A 342 -6.03 19.39 -13.40
CA VAL A 342 -5.49 20.60 -14.03
C VAL A 342 -4.41 21.20 -13.16
N VAL A 343 -3.35 21.69 -13.77
CA VAL A 343 -2.31 22.51 -13.12
C VAL A 343 -2.36 23.90 -13.76
N ASP A 344 -2.58 24.94 -12.94
CA ASP A 344 -2.55 26.34 -13.33
C ASP A 344 -1.26 26.99 -12.81
N PHE A 345 -0.42 27.45 -13.71
CA PHE A 345 0.82 28.18 -13.39
C PHE A 345 0.60 29.67 -13.14
N GLY A 346 -0.66 30.17 -13.22
CA GLY A 346 -0.97 31.60 -13.06
C GLY A 346 -0.62 32.46 -14.27
N HIS A 347 0.37 32.07 -15.06
CA HIS A 347 0.83 32.71 -16.30
C HIS A 347 1.38 31.68 -17.28
N PRO A 348 1.50 31.98 -18.57
CA PRO A 348 2.09 31.05 -19.54
C PRO A 348 3.56 30.77 -19.23
N VAL A 349 3.92 29.49 -19.07
CA VAL A 349 5.27 29.01 -18.78
C VAL A 349 5.82 28.20 -19.95
N SER A 350 7.15 28.18 -20.11
CA SER A 350 7.86 27.31 -21.04
C SER A 350 8.26 26.03 -20.29
N VAL A 351 7.64 24.93 -20.68
CA VAL A 351 7.96 23.61 -20.14
C VAL A 351 8.82 22.87 -21.15
N SER A 352 9.98 22.36 -20.75
CA SER A 352 10.88 21.56 -21.62
C SER A 352 10.57 20.07 -21.55
N GLU A 353 10.11 19.60 -20.40
CA GLU A 353 9.70 18.21 -20.24
C GLU A 353 8.63 18.05 -19.16
N ILE A 354 7.76 17.09 -19.36
CA ILE A 354 6.91 16.55 -18.32
C ILE A 354 7.39 15.15 -17.92
N ILE A 355 7.29 14.84 -16.64
CA ILE A 355 7.65 13.53 -16.10
C ILE A 355 6.43 12.99 -15.39
N TYR A 356 6.02 11.76 -15.72
CA TYR A 356 4.94 11.11 -14.97
C TYR A 356 5.32 9.67 -14.59
N LEU A 357 4.78 9.22 -13.45
CA LEU A 357 5.00 7.91 -12.88
C LEU A 357 3.68 7.34 -12.37
N PRO A 358 3.21 6.17 -12.84
CA PRO A 358 2.11 5.49 -12.21
C PRO A 358 2.44 5.10 -10.76
N ARG A 359 1.43 4.91 -9.93
CA ARG A 359 1.64 4.36 -8.59
C ARG A 359 2.42 3.06 -8.67
N ASN A 360 3.55 3.01 -8.00
CA ASN A 360 4.42 1.84 -7.94
C ASN A 360 5.02 1.60 -6.54
N ASP A 361 4.61 2.40 -5.56
CA ASP A 361 5.04 2.34 -4.15
C ASP A 361 6.59 2.37 -4.02
N ALA A 362 7.25 3.21 -4.81
CA ALA A 362 8.70 3.34 -4.92
C ALA A 362 9.45 2.03 -5.32
N ASN A 363 8.77 1.08 -5.92
CA ASN A 363 9.37 -0.22 -6.29
C ASN A 363 10.37 -0.13 -7.47
N GLY A 364 10.30 0.93 -8.29
CA GLY A 364 11.19 1.10 -9.45
C GLY A 364 12.65 1.38 -9.07
N VAL A 365 13.55 0.99 -9.96
CA VAL A 365 14.95 1.44 -10.00
C VAL A 365 15.05 2.46 -11.13
N TYR A 366 15.34 3.72 -10.80
CA TYR A 366 15.22 4.84 -11.75
C TYR A 366 16.58 5.25 -12.29
N PRO A 367 16.71 5.46 -13.62
CA PRO A 367 17.93 5.98 -14.22
C PRO A 367 18.35 7.33 -13.60
N GLY A 368 19.64 7.50 -13.39
CA GLY A 368 20.21 8.71 -12.81
C GLY A 368 20.21 8.77 -11.28
N ASN A 369 19.59 7.80 -10.59
CA ASN A 369 19.73 7.64 -9.15
C ASN A 369 20.90 6.70 -8.85
N GLU A 370 21.60 6.98 -7.76
CA GLU A 370 22.62 6.08 -7.21
C GLU A 370 21.96 5.10 -6.25
N TYR A 371 22.31 3.83 -6.35
CA TYR A 371 21.80 2.77 -5.50
C TYR A 371 22.94 2.00 -4.86
N GLU A 372 22.84 1.73 -3.57
CA GLU A 372 23.72 0.81 -2.87
C GLU A 372 23.05 -0.54 -2.77
N LEU A 373 23.75 -1.59 -3.20
CA LEU A 373 23.26 -2.96 -3.15
C LEU A 373 23.81 -3.66 -1.91
N PHE A 374 22.93 -4.27 -1.15
CA PHE A 374 23.30 -5.07 0.01
C PHE A 374 22.87 -6.52 -0.15
N TYR A 375 23.63 -7.43 0.40
CA TYR A 375 23.16 -8.77 0.72
C TYR A 375 23.10 -8.96 2.23
N PHE A 376 22.21 -9.85 2.68
CA PHE A 376 22.04 -10.13 4.08
C PHE A 376 22.90 -11.34 4.50
N ASP A 377 23.71 -11.17 5.55
CA ASP A 377 24.39 -12.24 6.25
C ASP A 377 24.07 -12.16 7.75
N LEU A 378 24.40 -13.22 8.53
CA LEU A 378 24.10 -13.26 9.99
C LEU A 378 24.73 -12.09 10.77
N GLY A 379 25.81 -11.49 10.25
CA GLY A 379 26.38 -10.25 10.77
C GLY A 379 25.61 -8.98 10.40
N GLY A 380 24.52 -9.10 9.66
CA GLY A 380 23.72 -7.98 9.17
C GLY A 380 23.87 -7.73 7.66
N TRP A 381 23.42 -6.57 7.22
CA TRP A 381 23.48 -6.15 5.82
C TRP A 381 24.91 -5.80 5.41
N GLN A 382 25.41 -6.49 4.40
CA GLN A 382 26.75 -6.32 3.84
C GLN A 382 26.66 -5.59 2.50
N SER A 383 27.37 -4.46 2.38
CA SER A 383 27.39 -3.65 1.15
C SER A 383 28.18 -4.32 0.04
N LEU A 384 27.63 -4.25 -1.17
CA LEU A 384 28.33 -4.58 -2.45
C LEU A 384 28.76 -3.31 -3.19
N GLY A 385 28.61 -2.14 -2.57
CA GLY A 385 28.96 -0.84 -3.11
C GLY A 385 27.82 -0.17 -3.88
N CYS A 386 28.08 1.08 -4.27
CA CYS A 386 27.15 1.91 -5.03
C CYS A 386 27.25 1.65 -6.55
N LYS A 387 26.13 1.78 -7.25
CA LYS A 387 26.01 1.61 -8.71
C LYS A 387 25.08 2.68 -9.29
#